data_f815971965e8349716dc99364e72c68c
#
_entry.id   f815971965e8349716dc99364e72c68c
#
_cell.length_a   1.000
_cell.length_b   1.000
_cell.length_c   1.000
_cell.angle_alpha   90.00
_cell.angle_beta   90.00
_cell.angle_gamma   90.00
#
_symmetry.space_group_name_H-M   'P 1'
#
loop_
_entity.id
_entity.type
_entity.pdbx_description
1 polymer ?
#
loop_
_entity_poly.entity_id
_entity_poly.type
_entity_poly.pdbx_seq_one_letter_code
_entity_poly.pdbx_strand_id
1 'polypeptide(L)'
;MLQDIIKDIHKMISLVILGACILGVGCGHEPIWKEEVRSPDGLWLASAETIQNGGFGSAAIQTMVYLKSTTVSRPPTEVLEFWCKGPAPRPYVLDNVANKGGTINLTMNWLSPSHLEVTYNGRASIDRQIVRYSGVEISLQTSPDGTTNASH
;
A
#
# COMPACT_ATOMS: atom_id res chain seq x y z
N MET A 1 36.74 22.43 -36.94
CA MET A 1 37.07 20.98 -36.79
C MET A 1 37.02 20.52 -35.33
N LEU A 2 37.79 21.07 -34.37
CA LEU A 2 37.73 20.64 -32.96
C LEU A 2 36.41 21.01 -32.26
N GLN A 3 35.85 22.16 -32.57
CA GLN A 3 34.55 22.60 -32.00
C GLN A 3 33.35 21.81 -32.51
N ASP A 4 33.41 21.26 -33.69
CA ASP A 4 32.34 20.45 -34.26
C ASP A 4 32.32 19.05 -33.60
N ILE A 5 33.49 18.50 -33.31
CA ILE A 5 33.62 17.24 -32.59
C ILE A 5 33.05 17.35 -31.16
N ILE A 6 33.30 18.47 -30.47
CA ILE A 6 32.79 18.71 -29.11
C ILE A 6 31.25 18.83 -29.10
N LYS A 7 30.64 19.46 -30.09
CA LYS A 7 29.19 19.58 -30.23
C LYS A 7 28.51 18.23 -30.47
N ASP A 8 29.12 17.37 -31.26
CA ASP A 8 28.57 16.04 -31.54
C ASP A 8 28.67 15.11 -30.33
N ILE A 9 29.75 15.20 -29.54
CA ILE A 9 29.88 14.47 -28.27
C ILE A 9 28.80 14.92 -27.27
N HIS A 10 28.53 16.22 -27.14
CA HIS A 10 27.47 16.72 -26.26
C HIS A 10 26.07 16.24 -26.68
N LYS A 11 25.79 16.21 -27.98
CA LYS A 11 24.54 15.65 -28.51
C LYS A 11 24.37 14.16 -28.21
N MET A 12 25.43 13.38 -28.39
CA MET A 12 25.42 11.96 -28.10
C MET A 12 25.21 11.70 -26.60
N ILE A 13 25.89 12.44 -25.72
CA ILE A 13 25.75 12.32 -24.26
C ILE A 13 24.33 12.70 -23.81
N SER A 14 23.74 13.77 -24.36
CA SER A 14 22.36 14.16 -24.07
C SER A 14 21.35 13.11 -24.52
N LEU A 15 21.57 12.45 -25.66
CA LEU A 15 20.68 11.41 -26.16
C LEU A 15 20.74 10.14 -25.31
N VAL A 16 21.91 9.78 -24.82
CA VAL A 16 22.11 8.62 -23.94
C VAL A 16 21.50 8.84 -22.57
N ILE A 17 21.60 10.05 -22.00
CA ILE A 17 20.98 10.40 -20.71
C ILE A 17 19.46 10.40 -20.83
N LEU A 18 18.90 10.90 -21.93
CA LEU A 18 17.45 10.89 -22.16
C LEU A 18 16.92 9.46 -22.35
N GLY A 19 17.68 8.58 -22.98
CA GLY A 19 17.32 7.16 -23.14
C GLY A 19 17.36 6.36 -21.84
N ALA A 20 18.27 6.68 -20.92
CA ALA A 20 18.40 6.00 -19.63
C ALA A 20 17.27 6.32 -18.65
N CYS A 21 16.63 7.50 -18.77
CA CYS A 21 15.51 7.88 -17.91
C CYS A 21 14.20 7.13 -18.25
N ILE A 22 14.08 6.53 -19.44
CA ILE A 22 12.85 5.83 -19.86
C ILE A 22 12.81 4.36 -19.39
N LEU A 23 13.94 3.80 -18.99
CA LEU A 23 14.01 2.41 -18.54
C LEU A 23 13.78 2.22 -17.03
N GLY A 24 13.53 3.29 -16.30
CA GLY A 24 13.25 3.29 -14.86
C GLY A 24 11.77 3.26 -14.47
N VAL A 25 10.84 3.03 -15.40
CA VAL A 25 9.45 2.73 -15.06
C VAL A 25 9.43 1.30 -14.55
N GLY A 26 9.76 1.14 -13.26
CA GLY A 26 9.55 -0.11 -12.56
C GLY A 26 8.08 -0.48 -12.73
N CYS A 27 7.81 -1.74 -13.08
CA CYS A 27 6.47 -2.34 -12.99
C CYS A 27 6.05 -2.37 -11.51
N GLY A 28 5.81 -1.20 -10.92
CA GLY A 28 5.15 -1.07 -9.65
C GLY A 28 3.69 -1.45 -9.87
N HIS A 29 3.21 -2.46 -9.16
CA HIS A 29 1.78 -2.74 -9.14
C HIS A 29 1.11 -1.53 -8.50
N GLU A 30 0.26 -0.86 -9.26
CA GLU A 30 -0.51 0.25 -8.72
C GLU A 30 -1.54 -0.33 -7.72
N PRO A 31 -1.57 0.13 -6.47
CA PRO A 31 -2.52 -0.38 -5.50
C PRO A 31 -3.94 -0.03 -5.94
N ILE A 32 -4.88 -0.98 -5.78
CA ILE A 32 -6.31 -0.75 -6.05
C ILE A 32 -6.98 0.07 -4.95
N TRP A 33 -6.34 0.19 -3.79
CA TRP A 33 -6.75 1.02 -2.67
C TRP A 33 -5.53 1.33 -1.80
N LYS A 34 -5.50 2.56 -1.26
CA LYS A 34 -4.48 3.00 -0.31
C LYS A 34 -5.08 3.98 0.70
N GLU A 35 -4.66 3.87 1.95
CA GLU A 35 -5.02 4.79 3.02
C GLU A 35 -3.81 5.05 3.93
N GLU A 36 -3.76 6.25 4.52
CA GLU A 36 -2.71 6.64 5.45
C GLU A 36 -3.33 7.36 6.66
N VAL A 37 -2.90 6.99 7.86
CA VAL A 37 -3.30 7.64 9.12
C VAL A 37 -2.08 7.94 9.97
N ARG A 38 -2.03 9.15 10.50
CA ARG A 38 -0.92 9.62 11.34
C ARG A 38 -1.25 9.47 12.82
N SER A 39 -0.26 9.07 13.64
CA SER A 39 -0.41 9.01 15.09
C SER A 39 -0.71 10.40 15.68
N PRO A 40 -1.40 10.48 16.84
CA PRO A 40 -1.76 11.76 17.46
C PRO A 40 -0.57 12.67 17.77
N ASP A 41 0.60 12.11 18.07
CA ASP A 41 1.85 12.85 18.30
C ASP A 41 2.62 13.16 17.01
N GLY A 42 2.16 12.64 15.87
CA GLY A 42 2.78 12.84 14.57
C GLY A 42 4.08 12.05 14.34
N LEU A 43 4.51 11.21 15.28
CA LEU A 43 5.80 10.49 15.18
C LEU A 43 5.72 9.23 14.29
N TRP A 44 4.52 8.74 14.03
CA TRP A 44 4.28 7.55 13.23
C TRP A 44 3.27 7.81 12.11
N LEU A 45 3.51 7.15 10.99
CA LEU A 45 2.58 7.04 9.87
C LEU A 45 2.25 5.57 9.67
N ALA A 46 0.99 5.20 9.82
CA ALA A 46 0.48 3.92 9.37
C ALA A 46 -0.08 4.07 7.97
N SER A 47 0.29 3.18 7.06
CA SER A 47 -0.28 3.12 5.71
C SER A 47 -0.76 1.70 5.41
N ALA A 48 -1.87 1.60 4.72
CA ALA A 48 -2.41 0.34 4.23
C ALA A 48 -2.61 0.43 2.72
N GLU A 49 -2.35 -0.67 2.03
CA GLU A 49 -2.61 -0.77 0.60
C GLU A 49 -3.13 -2.16 0.23
N THR A 50 -4.06 -2.20 -0.72
CA THR A 50 -4.54 -3.44 -1.33
C THR A 50 -3.99 -3.53 -2.73
N ILE A 51 -3.32 -4.62 -3.03
CA ILE A 51 -2.75 -4.90 -4.35
C ILE A 51 -3.36 -6.17 -4.93
N GLN A 52 -3.40 -6.23 -6.25
CA GLN A 52 -3.73 -7.44 -6.98
C GLN A 52 -2.46 -8.04 -7.57
N ASN A 53 -2.09 -9.21 -7.08
CA ASN A 53 -0.98 -9.99 -7.63
C ASN A 53 -1.52 -11.06 -8.56
N GLY A 54 -0.95 -11.18 -9.77
CA GLY A 54 -1.27 -12.23 -10.72
C GLY A 54 -1.99 -11.75 -11.98
N GLY A 55 -1.91 -12.59 -13.03
CA GLY A 55 -2.54 -12.37 -14.33
C GLY A 55 -3.96 -12.91 -14.41
N PHE A 56 -4.51 -12.93 -15.63
CA PHE A 56 -5.85 -13.45 -15.93
C PHE A 56 -6.05 -14.85 -15.33
N GLY A 57 -7.02 -14.98 -14.42
CA GLY A 57 -7.48 -16.27 -13.86
C GLY A 57 -6.86 -16.69 -12.53
N SER A 58 -5.84 -16.00 -12.00
CA SER A 58 -5.19 -16.31 -10.71
C SER A 58 -4.92 -15.06 -9.87
N ALA A 59 -5.84 -14.12 -9.84
CA ALA A 59 -5.66 -12.89 -9.08
C ALA A 59 -5.70 -13.14 -7.58
N ALA A 60 -4.53 -13.17 -6.96
CA ALA A 60 -4.41 -13.09 -5.50
C ALA A 60 -4.50 -11.63 -5.08
N ILE A 61 -5.36 -11.35 -4.10
CA ILE A 61 -5.51 -10.01 -3.53
C ILE A 61 -4.90 -10.04 -2.14
N GLN A 62 -3.98 -9.10 -1.94
CA GLN A 62 -3.31 -8.89 -0.66
C GLN A 62 -3.60 -7.49 -0.15
N THR A 63 -3.78 -7.37 1.16
CA THR A 63 -3.78 -6.08 1.84
C THR A 63 -2.67 -6.07 2.86
N MET A 64 -1.80 -5.06 2.79
CA MET A 64 -0.66 -4.92 3.66
C MET A 64 -0.78 -3.65 4.48
N VAL A 65 -0.31 -3.69 5.73
CA VAL A 65 -0.20 -2.52 6.60
C VAL A 65 1.25 -2.29 6.95
N TYR A 66 1.69 -1.05 6.82
CA TYR A 66 3.05 -0.62 7.09
C TYR A 66 3.08 0.42 8.19
N LEU A 67 4.15 0.42 8.98
CA LEU A 67 4.50 1.49 9.90
C LEU A 67 5.80 2.16 9.47
N LYS A 68 5.79 3.49 9.49
CA LYS A 68 6.94 4.34 9.20
C LYS A 68 7.12 5.38 10.30
N SER A 69 8.32 5.50 10.85
CA SER A 69 8.68 6.63 11.69
C SER A 69 8.79 7.90 10.82
N THR A 70 8.24 9.00 11.29
CA THR A 70 8.35 10.30 10.62
C THR A 70 9.64 11.03 10.96
N THR A 71 10.34 10.60 12.02
CA THR A 71 11.58 11.22 12.51
C THR A 71 12.84 10.51 12.04
N VAL A 72 12.72 9.26 11.59
CA VAL A 72 13.85 8.46 11.12
C VAL A 72 13.68 8.15 9.64
N SER A 73 14.72 8.44 8.86
CA SER A 73 14.73 8.13 7.42
C SER A 73 14.99 6.63 7.19
N ARG A 74 13.93 5.83 7.39
CA ARG A 74 13.93 4.39 7.11
C ARG A 74 12.74 4.06 6.21
N PRO A 75 12.83 3.00 5.40
CA PRO A 75 11.68 2.52 4.64
C PRO A 75 10.56 2.08 5.61
N PRO A 76 9.30 2.12 5.17
CA PRO A 76 8.18 1.55 5.92
C PRO A 76 8.44 0.08 6.24
N THR A 77 8.01 -0.37 7.41
CA THR A 77 8.07 -1.77 7.82
C THR A 77 6.67 -2.38 7.70
N GLU A 78 6.54 -3.45 6.96
CA GLU A 78 5.30 -4.23 6.89
C GLU A 78 5.05 -4.91 8.22
N VAL A 79 3.89 -4.63 8.82
CA VAL A 79 3.50 -5.14 10.14
C VAL A 79 2.32 -6.11 10.09
N LEU A 80 1.48 -6.01 9.06
CA LEU A 80 0.37 -6.93 8.83
C LEU A 80 0.28 -7.26 7.34
N GLU A 81 -0.06 -8.51 7.04
CA GLU A 81 -0.37 -8.99 5.70
C GLU A 81 -1.62 -9.85 5.74
N PHE A 82 -2.56 -9.54 4.87
CA PHE A 82 -3.83 -10.25 4.72
C PHE A 82 -3.98 -10.78 3.30
N TRP A 83 -4.44 -12.03 3.20
CA TRP A 83 -4.87 -12.63 1.94
C TRP A 83 -6.38 -12.71 1.90
N CYS A 84 -6.99 -12.17 0.84
CA CYS A 84 -8.44 -12.27 0.66
C CYS A 84 -8.83 -13.72 0.35
N LYS A 85 -9.80 -14.24 1.11
CA LYS A 85 -10.40 -15.56 0.87
C LYS A 85 -11.57 -15.41 -0.09
N GLY A 86 -11.51 -16.13 -1.19
CA GLY A 86 -12.59 -16.18 -2.18
C GLY A 86 -12.30 -15.35 -3.43
N PRO A 87 -13.24 -15.38 -4.40
CA PRO A 87 -13.07 -14.63 -5.62
C PRO A 87 -13.05 -13.13 -5.32
N ALA A 88 -12.19 -12.44 -6.02
CA ALA A 88 -12.13 -11.00 -5.95
C ALA A 88 -13.49 -10.39 -6.29
N PRO A 89 -13.98 -9.41 -5.52
CA PRO A 89 -15.23 -8.73 -5.85
C PRO A 89 -15.13 -8.08 -7.22
N ARG A 90 -16.21 -8.17 -8.01
CA ARG A 90 -16.31 -7.54 -9.33
C ARG A 90 -17.37 -6.44 -9.28
N PRO A 91 -17.19 -5.34 -10.00
CA PRO A 91 -16.02 -4.93 -10.78
C PRO A 91 -14.95 -4.28 -9.89
N TYR A 92 -13.68 -4.43 -10.25
CA TYR A 92 -12.61 -3.61 -9.71
C TYR A 92 -12.79 -2.18 -10.22
N VAL A 93 -13.32 -1.33 -9.40
CA VAL A 93 -13.33 0.10 -9.68
C VAL A 93 -12.07 0.65 -9.01
N LEU A 94 -11.16 1.20 -9.79
CA LEU A 94 -9.97 1.91 -9.32
C LEU A 94 -10.38 3.27 -8.72
N ASP A 95 -11.27 3.25 -7.75
CA ASP A 95 -11.81 4.41 -7.08
C ASP A 95 -11.65 4.21 -5.58
N ASN A 96 -10.81 5.05 -4.97
CA ASN A 96 -10.55 5.02 -3.54
C ASN A 96 -11.84 5.20 -2.70
N VAL A 97 -12.87 5.85 -3.25
CA VAL A 97 -14.15 6.02 -2.56
C VAL A 97 -14.96 4.72 -2.59
N ALA A 98 -15.04 4.07 -3.75
CA ALA A 98 -15.74 2.80 -3.92
C ALA A 98 -15.00 1.63 -3.27
N ASN A 99 -13.66 1.70 -3.18
CA ASN A 99 -12.82 0.67 -2.59
C ASN A 99 -12.36 1.02 -1.17
N LYS A 100 -13.11 1.83 -0.44
CA LYS A 100 -12.76 2.21 0.92
C LYS A 100 -12.54 0.97 1.81
N GLY A 101 -11.36 0.91 2.44
CA GLY A 101 -10.95 -0.26 3.23
C GLY A 101 -10.49 -1.45 2.39
N GLY A 102 -10.30 -1.28 1.08
CA GLY A 102 -9.93 -2.37 0.17
C GLY A 102 -10.97 -3.48 0.13
N THR A 103 -10.55 -4.70 -0.13
CA THR A 103 -11.44 -5.86 -0.25
C THR A 103 -11.89 -6.45 1.09
N ILE A 104 -11.29 -6.00 2.19
CA ILE A 104 -11.54 -6.52 3.54
C ILE A 104 -12.10 -5.45 4.48
N ASN A 105 -12.56 -4.31 3.96
CA ASN A 105 -13.09 -3.17 4.72
C ASN A 105 -12.14 -2.76 5.86
N LEU A 106 -10.83 -2.74 5.57
CA LEU A 106 -9.81 -2.43 6.56
C LEU A 106 -9.94 -0.96 7.00
N THR A 107 -9.85 -0.75 8.29
CA THR A 107 -9.73 0.59 8.89
C THR A 107 -8.58 0.60 9.88
N MET A 108 -7.91 1.73 9.98
CA MET A 108 -6.82 1.98 10.92
C MET A 108 -7.19 3.11 11.87
N ASN A 109 -7.03 2.88 13.17
CA ASN A 109 -7.31 3.89 14.17
C ASN A 109 -6.21 3.92 15.24
N TRP A 110 -5.68 5.10 15.53
CA TRP A 110 -4.74 5.30 16.62
C TRP A 110 -5.51 5.50 17.93
N LEU A 111 -5.47 4.50 18.81
CA LEU A 111 -6.06 4.59 20.15
C LEU A 111 -5.21 5.44 21.09
N SER A 112 -3.90 5.49 20.82
CA SER A 112 -2.92 6.34 21.51
C SER A 112 -1.71 6.59 20.60
N PRO A 113 -0.75 7.47 20.96
CA PRO A 113 0.48 7.64 20.18
C PRO A 113 1.29 6.37 19.94
N SER A 114 1.11 5.36 20.80
CA SER A 114 1.83 4.08 20.73
C SER A 114 0.92 2.87 20.56
N HIS A 115 -0.34 3.05 20.16
CA HIS A 115 -1.27 1.95 19.94
C HIS A 115 -2.10 2.15 18.67
N LEU A 116 -1.82 1.34 17.66
CA LEU A 116 -2.57 1.25 16.42
C LEU A 116 -3.55 0.08 16.49
N GLU A 117 -4.84 0.35 16.31
CA GLU A 117 -5.86 -0.66 16.11
C GLU A 117 -6.17 -0.79 14.61
N VAL A 118 -6.19 -2.02 14.13
CA VAL A 118 -6.57 -2.35 12.76
C VAL A 118 -7.81 -3.24 12.80
N THR A 119 -8.89 -2.77 12.19
CA THR A 119 -10.15 -3.53 12.07
C THR A 119 -10.32 -4.00 10.64
N TYR A 120 -10.78 -5.24 10.44
CA TYR A 120 -11.05 -5.81 9.13
C TYR A 120 -12.26 -6.76 9.18
N ASN A 121 -12.88 -7.05 8.03
CA ASN A 121 -13.90 -8.09 7.95
C ASN A 121 -13.24 -9.48 7.99
N GLY A 122 -13.89 -10.49 8.53
CA GLY A 122 -13.36 -11.85 8.75
C GLY A 122 -13.08 -12.67 7.48
N ARG A 123 -13.11 -12.07 6.28
CA ARG A 123 -12.93 -12.75 4.99
C ARG A 123 -11.47 -12.86 4.54
N ALA A 124 -10.54 -12.50 5.40
CA ALA A 124 -9.12 -12.61 5.11
C ALA A 124 -8.46 -13.68 5.99
N SER A 125 -7.37 -14.27 5.51
CA SER A 125 -6.38 -14.96 6.33
C SER A 125 -5.24 -14.01 6.63
N ILE A 126 -4.77 -14.05 7.87
CA ILE A 126 -3.59 -13.30 8.28
C ILE A 126 -2.38 -14.17 7.95
N ASP A 127 -1.47 -13.65 7.13
CA ASP A 127 -0.20 -14.32 6.80
C ASP A 127 0.94 -13.81 7.67
N ARG A 128 0.93 -12.50 7.94
CA ARG A 128 1.90 -11.84 8.82
C ARG A 128 1.21 -10.99 9.85
N GLN A 129 1.66 -11.11 11.12
CA GLN A 129 1.21 -10.26 12.22
C GLN A 129 2.37 -9.93 13.14
N ILE A 130 2.73 -8.65 13.21
CA ILE A 130 3.63 -8.08 14.21
C ILE A 130 2.77 -7.34 15.23
N VAL A 131 2.73 -7.85 16.46
CA VAL A 131 1.91 -7.26 17.54
C VAL A 131 2.56 -6.07 18.21
N ARG A 132 3.89 -5.89 18.04
CA ARG A 132 4.62 -4.73 18.54
C ARG A 132 5.83 -4.43 17.67
N TYR A 133 5.98 -3.18 17.27
CA TYR A 133 7.10 -2.69 16.48
C TYR A 133 7.60 -1.34 17.01
N SER A 134 8.87 -1.26 17.40
CA SER A 134 9.55 -0.03 17.88
C SER A 134 8.74 0.76 18.92
N GLY A 135 8.11 0.06 19.87
CA GLY A 135 7.30 0.67 20.93
C GLY A 135 5.85 0.92 20.57
N VAL A 136 5.45 0.70 19.32
CA VAL A 136 4.04 0.75 18.90
C VAL A 136 3.40 -0.63 19.06
N GLU A 137 2.31 -0.72 19.79
CA GLU A 137 1.44 -1.88 19.87
C GLU A 137 0.48 -1.90 18.69
N ILE A 138 0.25 -3.08 18.12
CA ILE A 138 -0.65 -3.26 16.98
C ILE A 138 -1.69 -4.31 17.37
N SER A 139 -2.93 -3.89 17.53
CA SER A 139 -4.06 -4.76 17.82
C SER A 139 -4.94 -4.99 16.59
N LEU A 140 -5.50 -6.19 16.51
CA LEU A 140 -6.42 -6.59 15.46
C LEU A 140 -7.82 -6.81 16.01
N GLN A 141 -8.81 -6.27 15.29
CA GLN A 141 -10.22 -6.50 15.55
C GLN A 141 -10.89 -7.04 14.29
N THR A 142 -11.75 -8.01 14.46
CA THR A 142 -12.60 -8.50 13.37
C THR A 142 -13.95 -7.80 13.47
N SER A 143 -14.28 -7.01 12.45
CA SER A 143 -15.64 -6.49 12.31
C SER A 143 -16.59 -7.63 11.97
N PRO A 144 -17.77 -7.74 12.60
CA PRO A 144 -18.79 -8.61 12.09
C PRO A 144 -19.08 -8.23 10.64
N ASP A 145 -19.23 -9.22 9.76
CA ASP A 145 -19.56 -9.01 8.35
C ASP A 145 -20.67 -7.96 8.26
N GLY A 146 -20.33 -6.80 7.69
CA GLY A 146 -21.31 -5.76 7.45
C GLY A 146 -22.35 -6.30 6.47
N THR A 147 -23.41 -6.86 6.98
CA THR A 147 -24.67 -6.88 6.28
C THR A 147 -25.07 -5.43 6.12
N THR A 148 -24.65 -4.84 5.02
CA THR A 148 -25.26 -3.62 4.51
C THR A 148 -26.72 -3.98 4.28
N ASN A 149 -27.57 -3.69 5.26
CA ASN A 149 -28.98 -3.56 5.01
C ASN A 149 -29.11 -2.37 4.05
N ALA A 150 -29.07 -2.67 2.75
CA ALA A 150 -29.59 -1.81 1.73
C ALA A 150 -31.10 -1.76 2.01
N SER A 151 -31.49 -0.82 2.84
CA SER A 151 -32.90 -0.42 2.98
C SER A 151 -33.26 0.24 1.65
N HIS A 152 -34.22 -0.37 1.00
CA HIS A 152 -34.94 0.10 -0.19
C HIS A 152 -35.50 1.50 -0.01
#